data_bb0fdc0b2b4611ab62eb094a18dfe279
#
_entry.id   bb0fdc0b2b4611ab62eb094a18dfe279
#
_cell.length_a   1.000
_cell.length_b   1.000
_cell.length_c   1.000
_cell.angle_alpha   90.00
_cell.angle_beta   90.00
_cell.angle_gamma   90.00
#
_symmetry.space_group_name_H-M   'P 1'
#
loop_
_entity.id
_entity.type
_entity.pdbx_description
1 polymer ?
#
loop_
_entity_poly.entity_id
_entity_poly.type
_entity_poly.pdbx_seq_one_letter_code
_entity_poly.pdbx_strand_id
1 'polypeptide(L)'
;MLKDGTLIVDVTTHNQHGSIKMEQIFAKQKISYVECPVMGGPVQAEEGVCGGIVGASDENFKKAEVYLKTFCKDYFHFGEVGKGAKSKLLNNFLSLGTATNVIEFIKSAKKLDIDLEKLFAVAKLGSGNSTALNRIFDNVLKDDYTGFKFSTSNTLKDLTYIHEMLKDLGNAEKLADVKKSIYKKAVDDGNGDLFISELIQKD
;
A
#
# COMPACT_ATOMS: atom_id res chain seq x y z
N MET A 1 -25.20 4.80 -18.75
CA MET A 1 -25.07 6.03 -17.94
C MET A 1 -25.55 5.73 -16.54
N LEU A 2 -24.85 6.12 -15.48
CA LEU A 2 -25.30 5.93 -14.10
C LEU A 2 -26.54 6.78 -13.82
N LYS A 3 -27.40 6.31 -12.93
CA LYS A 3 -28.64 7.02 -12.56
C LYS A 3 -28.36 8.12 -11.52
N ASP A 4 -29.16 9.18 -11.51
CA ASP A 4 -29.15 10.18 -10.45
C ASP A 4 -29.28 9.48 -9.07
N GLY A 5 -28.53 9.93 -8.10
CA GLY A 5 -28.53 9.34 -6.74
C GLY A 5 -27.70 8.07 -6.58
N THR A 6 -27.02 7.58 -7.64
CA THR A 6 -26.06 6.47 -7.50
C THR A 6 -24.96 6.83 -6.48
N LEU A 7 -24.56 5.87 -5.65
CA LEU A 7 -23.39 5.96 -4.79
C LEU A 7 -22.25 5.12 -5.39
N ILE A 8 -21.09 5.75 -5.60
CA ILE A 8 -19.85 5.07 -5.97
C ILE A 8 -19.00 4.95 -4.72
N VAL A 9 -18.52 3.74 -4.43
CA VAL A 9 -17.48 3.47 -3.45
C VAL A 9 -16.23 3.01 -4.21
N ASP A 10 -15.24 3.88 -4.27
CA ASP A 10 -13.99 3.63 -5.00
C ASP A 10 -12.92 3.07 -4.06
N VAL A 11 -12.58 1.80 -4.25
CA VAL A 11 -11.59 1.09 -3.42
C VAL A 11 -10.15 1.20 -3.96
N THR A 12 -9.96 1.96 -5.03
CA THR A 12 -8.66 2.12 -5.69
C THR A 12 -7.71 3.01 -4.89
N THR A 13 -6.43 2.67 -4.87
CA THR A 13 -5.40 3.59 -4.37
C THR A 13 -5.08 4.63 -5.42
N HIS A 14 -5.56 5.85 -5.22
CA HIS A 14 -5.28 7.05 -6.01
C HIS A 14 -4.39 8.05 -5.27
N ASN A 15 -3.88 9.05 -5.99
CA ASN A 15 -3.42 10.28 -5.38
C ASN A 15 -4.64 11.17 -5.01
N GLN A 16 -4.43 12.10 -4.07
CA GLN A 16 -5.51 12.98 -3.59
C GLN A 16 -6.20 13.80 -4.70
N HIS A 17 -5.43 14.27 -5.69
CA HIS A 17 -5.97 15.10 -6.77
C HIS A 17 -6.87 14.29 -7.70
N GLY A 18 -6.53 13.01 -7.92
CA GLY A 18 -7.37 12.06 -8.65
C GLY A 18 -8.72 11.85 -7.97
N SER A 19 -8.72 11.55 -6.68
CA SER A 19 -9.96 11.34 -5.91
C SER A 19 -10.85 12.58 -5.90
N ILE A 20 -10.27 13.76 -5.62
CA ILE A 20 -11.02 15.04 -5.62
C ILE A 20 -11.61 15.33 -7.02
N LYS A 21 -10.84 15.08 -8.09
CA LYS A 21 -11.31 15.25 -9.46
C LYS A 21 -12.49 14.31 -9.79
N MET A 22 -12.42 13.05 -9.34
CA MET A 22 -13.51 12.09 -9.53
C MET A 22 -14.77 12.53 -8.81
N GLU A 23 -14.67 12.95 -7.55
CA GLU A 23 -15.79 13.52 -6.80
C GLU A 23 -16.45 14.69 -7.56
N GLN A 24 -15.66 15.66 -8.06
CA GLN A 24 -16.18 16.81 -8.80
C GLN A 24 -16.87 16.41 -10.11
N ILE A 25 -16.38 15.37 -10.82
CA ILE A 25 -16.99 14.87 -12.04
C ILE A 25 -18.34 14.21 -11.72
N PHE A 26 -18.40 13.38 -10.71
CA PHE A 26 -19.61 12.68 -10.31
C PHE A 26 -20.66 13.59 -9.69
N ALA A 27 -20.26 14.59 -8.92
CA ALA A 27 -21.17 15.59 -8.35
C ALA A 27 -21.96 16.34 -9.43
N LYS A 28 -21.34 16.67 -10.58
CA LYS A 28 -22.04 17.29 -11.74
C LYS A 28 -23.13 16.40 -12.32
N GLN A 29 -23.07 15.11 -12.09
CA GLN A 29 -24.04 14.10 -12.53
C GLN A 29 -24.98 13.67 -11.40
N LYS A 30 -25.00 14.38 -10.27
CA LYS A 30 -25.77 14.05 -9.06
C LYS A 30 -25.48 12.63 -8.53
N ILE A 31 -24.25 12.18 -8.66
CA ILE A 31 -23.75 10.90 -8.20
C ILE A 31 -22.89 11.18 -6.96
N SER A 32 -23.15 10.45 -5.88
CA SER A 32 -22.35 10.49 -4.65
C SER A 32 -21.05 9.70 -4.84
N TYR A 33 -19.94 10.23 -4.33
CA TYR A 33 -18.64 9.57 -4.40
C TYR A 33 -18.04 9.42 -3.01
N VAL A 34 -17.48 8.24 -2.75
CA VAL A 34 -16.76 7.88 -1.53
C VAL A 34 -15.47 7.19 -1.97
N GLU A 35 -14.33 7.69 -1.56
CA GLU A 35 -13.09 6.94 -1.66
C GLU A 35 -12.91 6.03 -0.45
N CYS A 36 -12.53 4.81 -0.68
CA CYS A 36 -12.25 3.82 0.37
C CYS A 36 -11.12 2.88 -0.02
N PRO A 37 -9.90 3.39 -0.30
CA PRO A 37 -8.78 2.49 -0.51
C PRO A 37 -8.62 1.55 0.69
N VAL A 38 -8.34 0.28 0.39
CA VAL A 38 -8.36 -0.78 1.40
C VAL A 38 -6.95 -1.22 1.82
N MET A 39 -6.87 -1.68 3.07
CA MET A 39 -5.74 -2.42 3.62
C MET A 39 -6.08 -3.90 3.62
N GLY A 40 -5.10 -4.72 3.28
CA GLY A 40 -5.23 -6.17 3.12
C GLY A 40 -4.75 -6.60 1.73
N GLY A 41 -4.52 -7.89 1.58
CA GLY A 41 -4.20 -8.52 0.30
C GLY A 41 -5.40 -9.32 -0.24
N PRO A 42 -5.18 -10.14 -1.29
CA PRO A 42 -6.24 -10.95 -1.90
C PRO A 42 -7.01 -11.83 -0.89
N VAL A 43 -6.31 -12.42 0.07
CA VAL A 43 -6.94 -13.28 1.10
C VAL A 43 -7.95 -12.49 1.93
N GLN A 44 -7.56 -11.32 2.46
CA GLN A 44 -8.47 -10.47 3.24
C GLN A 44 -9.63 -9.95 2.41
N ALA A 45 -9.43 -9.74 1.09
CA ALA A 45 -10.49 -9.33 0.19
C ALA A 45 -11.51 -10.47 -0.04
N GLU A 46 -11.06 -11.70 -0.24
CA GLU A 46 -11.92 -12.88 -0.38
C GLU A 46 -12.73 -13.16 0.90
N GLU A 47 -12.11 -12.97 2.06
CA GLU A 47 -12.74 -13.16 3.36
C GLU A 47 -13.67 -11.99 3.77
N GLY A 48 -13.68 -10.88 3.03
CA GLY A 48 -14.46 -9.69 3.38
C GLY A 48 -13.98 -8.98 4.66
N VAL A 49 -12.68 -9.09 4.97
CA VAL A 49 -12.08 -8.56 6.21
C VAL A 49 -11.01 -7.47 5.95
N CYS A 50 -11.15 -6.71 4.87
CA CYS A 50 -10.28 -5.59 4.59
C CYS A 50 -10.35 -4.50 5.67
N GLY A 51 -9.33 -3.65 5.76
CA GLY A 51 -9.39 -2.39 6.50
C GLY A 51 -9.74 -1.24 5.56
N GLY A 52 -10.82 -0.53 5.79
CA GLY A 52 -11.26 0.59 4.95
C GLY A 52 -10.67 1.93 5.42
N ILE A 53 -10.13 2.73 4.49
CA ILE A 53 -9.61 4.07 4.75
C ILE A 53 -10.50 5.06 4.00
N VAL A 54 -11.50 5.63 4.67
CA VAL A 54 -12.60 6.35 4.00
C VAL A 54 -12.34 7.84 3.96
N GLY A 55 -12.51 8.43 2.75
CA GLY A 55 -12.63 9.86 2.53
C GLY A 55 -13.96 10.18 1.84
N ALA A 56 -14.79 10.97 2.49
CA ALA A 56 -16.12 11.34 2.01
C ALA A 56 -16.68 12.50 2.86
N SER A 57 -17.72 13.18 2.37
CA SER A 57 -18.56 13.99 3.26
C SER A 57 -19.28 13.10 4.29
N ASP A 58 -19.65 13.65 5.45
CA ASP A 58 -20.35 12.89 6.49
C ASP A 58 -21.65 12.24 5.99
N GLU A 59 -22.36 12.92 5.09
CA GLU A 59 -23.59 12.40 4.48
C GLU A 59 -23.28 11.17 3.62
N ASN A 60 -22.29 11.25 2.73
CA ASN A 60 -21.92 10.15 1.85
C ASN A 60 -21.29 8.99 2.61
N PHE A 61 -20.52 9.27 3.65
CA PHE A 61 -19.99 8.25 4.56
C PHE A 61 -21.11 7.42 5.18
N LYS A 62 -22.14 8.07 5.76
CA LYS A 62 -23.31 7.37 6.34
C LYS A 62 -24.03 6.50 5.32
N LYS A 63 -24.17 6.98 4.06
CA LYS A 63 -24.77 6.17 2.98
C LYS A 63 -23.91 4.95 2.62
N ALA A 64 -22.58 5.09 2.69
CA ALA A 64 -21.65 4.03 2.34
C ALA A 64 -21.53 2.92 3.40
N GLU A 65 -21.79 3.20 4.68
CA GLU A 65 -21.53 2.28 5.80
C GLU A 65 -22.15 0.89 5.61
N VAL A 66 -23.37 0.82 5.05
CA VAL A 66 -24.04 -0.46 4.80
C VAL A 66 -23.26 -1.33 3.82
N TYR A 67 -22.58 -0.72 2.85
CA TYR A 67 -21.75 -1.41 1.87
C TYR A 67 -20.36 -1.71 2.42
N LEU A 68 -19.74 -0.76 3.16
CA LEU A 68 -18.42 -0.95 3.77
C LEU A 68 -18.39 -2.18 4.68
N LYS A 69 -19.44 -2.43 5.43
CA LYS A 69 -19.61 -3.61 6.31
C LYS A 69 -19.60 -4.95 5.58
N THR A 70 -19.77 -4.97 4.25
CA THR A 70 -19.78 -6.22 3.48
C THR A 70 -18.39 -6.70 3.08
N PHE A 71 -17.38 -5.81 3.07
CA PHE A 71 -16.01 -6.14 2.64
C PHE A 71 -14.91 -5.60 3.57
N CYS A 72 -15.27 -4.81 4.58
CA CYS A 72 -14.35 -4.31 5.59
C CYS A 72 -14.70 -4.89 6.97
N LYS A 73 -13.68 -5.43 7.65
CA LYS A 73 -13.78 -5.76 9.08
C LYS A 73 -13.85 -4.49 9.93
N ASP A 74 -12.95 -3.55 9.63
CA ASP A 74 -12.87 -2.24 10.27
C ASP A 74 -12.73 -1.17 9.19
N TYR A 75 -13.32 0.01 9.40
CA TYR A 75 -13.16 1.14 8.50
C TYR A 75 -13.12 2.45 9.29
N PHE A 76 -12.33 3.41 8.79
CA PHE A 76 -12.07 4.67 9.47
C PHE A 76 -12.33 5.83 8.54
N HIS A 77 -13.18 6.77 8.97
CA HIS A 77 -13.48 7.99 8.24
C HIS A 77 -12.45 9.07 8.57
N PHE A 78 -11.68 9.49 7.57
CA PHE A 78 -10.62 10.49 7.71
C PHE A 78 -11.05 11.92 7.37
N GLY A 79 -12.32 12.11 6.99
CA GLY A 79 -12.90 13.38 6.56
C GLY A 79 -13.15 13.43 5.06
N GLU A 80 -13.21 14.61 4.48
CA GLU A 80 -13.55 14.85 3.07
C GLU A 80 -12.68 14.05 2.09
N VAL A 81 -13.19 13.87 0.85
CA VAL A 81 -12.47 13.22 -0.24
C VAL A 81 -11.07 13.80 -0.43
N GLY A 82 -10.09 12.95 -0.66
CA GLY A 82 -8.66 13.26 -0.66
C GLY A 82 -7.96 12.94 0.66
N LYS A 83 -8.69 12.92 1.80
CA LYS A 83 -8.10 12.54 3.10
C LYS A 83 -7.88 11.03 3.21
N GLY A 84 -8.79 10.22 2.67
CA GLY A 84 -8.62 8.78 2.58
C GLY A 84 -7.40 8.40 1.73
N ALA A 85 -7.28 9.00 0.54
CA ALA A 85 -6.13 8.80 -0.34
C ALA A 85 -4.80 9.16 0.34
N LYS A 86 -4.72 10.33 1.00
CA LYS A 86 -3.53 10.73 1.76
C LYS A 86 -3.18 9.73 2.86
N SER A 87 -4.18 9.31 3.65
CA SER A 87 -3.98 8.37 4.75
C SER A 87 -3.52 7.00 4.24
N LYS A 88 -4.08 6.54 3.12
CA LYS A 88 -3.63 5.31 2.45
C LYS A 88 -2.19 5.41 1.99
N LEU A 89 -1.80 6.52 1.35
CA LEU A 89 -0.44 6.71 0.87
C LEU A 89 0.56 6.83 2.03
N LEU A 90 0.22 7.49 3.13
CA LEU A 90 1.07 7.51 4.33
C LEU A 90 1.24 6.13 4.94
N ASN A 91 0.17 5.33 4.99
CA ASN A 91 0.27 3.96 5.44
C ASN A 91 1.15 3.11 4.50
N ASN A 92 1.01 3.28 3.18
CA ASN A 92 1.86 2.60 2.21
C ASN A 92 3.33 3.08 2.28
N PHE A 93 3.59 4.35 2.58
CA PHE A 93 4.94 4.85 2.84
C PHE A 93 5.62 4.09 3.99
N LEU A 94 4.89 3.81 5.06
CA LEU A 94 5.38 3.01 6.18
C LEU A 94 5.56 1.54 5.78
N SER A 95 4.52 0.90 5.25
CA SER A 95 4.52 -0.55 4.98
C SER A 95 5.48 -0.95 3.87
N LEU A 96 5.50 -0.22 2.75
CA LEU A 96 6.45 -0.46 1.66
C LEU A 96 7.88 -0.10 2.08
N GLY A 97 8.04 0.95 2.90
CA GLY A 97 9.34 1.28 3.48
C GLY A 97 9.89 0.17 4.35
N THR A 98 9.07 -0.42 5.20
CA THR A 98 9.45 -1.56 6.04
C THR A 98 9.80 -2.78 5.18
N ALA A 99 8.96 -3.11 4.19
CA ALA A 99 9.22 -4.23 3.28
C ALA A 99 10.52 -4.04 2.49
N THR A 100 10.77 -2.82 1.97
CA THR A 100 12.04 -2.49 1.27
C THR A 100 13.24 -2.71 2.18
N ASN A 101 13.21 -2.22 3.42
CA ASN A 101 14.28 -2.41 4.37
C ASN A 101 14.52 -3.91 4.67
N VAL A 102 13.47 -4.72 4.79
CA VAL A 102 13.58 -6.17 4.99
C VAL A 102 14.21 -6.86 3.78
N ILE A 103 13.81 -6.49 2.57
CA ILE A 103 14.37 -7.04 1.32
C ILE A 103 15.88 -6.75 1.26
N GLU A 104 16.27 -5.50 1.45
CA GLU A 104 17.69 -5.10 1.42
C GLU A 104 18.49 -5.70 2.59
N PHE A 105 17.88 -5.88 3.76
CA PHE A 105 18.48 -6.58 4.89
C PHE A 105 18.82 -8.03 4.55
N ILE A 106 17.89 -8.77 3.91
CA ILE A 106 18.13 -10.15 3.49
C ILE A 106 19.18 -10.22 2.36
N LYS A 107 19.10 -9.35 1.36
CA LYS A 107 20.11 -9.26 0.28
C LYS A 107 21.50 -9.00 0.85
N SER A 108 21.61 -8.06 1.79
CA SER A 108 22.86 -7.73 2.45
C SER A 108 23.40 -8.90 3.26
N ALA A 109 22.56 -9.58 4.02
CA ALA A 109 22.96 -10.75 4.81
C ALA A 109 23.52 -11.88 3.91
N LYS A 110 22.85 -12.17 2.78
CA LYS A 110 23.35 -13.13 1.79
C LYS A 110 24.74 -12.73 1.24
N LYS A 111 24.92 -11.46 0.90
CA LYS A 111 26.20 -10.96 0.38
C LYS A 111 27.33 -10.96 1.41
N LEU A 112 26.98 -10.84 2.68
CA LEU A 112 27.91 -10.85 3.82
C LEU A 112 28.13 -12.23 4.41
N ASP A 113 27.55 -13.30 3.81
CA ASP A 113 27.64 -14.67 4.28
C ASP A 113 27.13 -14.84 5.73
N ILE A 114 26.06 -14.15 6.08
CA ILE A 114 25.43 -14.22 7.40
C ILE A 114 24.34 -15.29 7.40
N ASP A 115 24.35 -16.15 8.44
CA ASP A 115 23.33 -17.17 8.67
C ASP A 115 21.95 -16.52 8.86
N LEU A 116 21.05 -16.78 7.88
CA LEU A 116 19.74 -16.14 7.84
C LEU A 116 18.81 -16.58 8.98
N GLU A 117 18.87 -17.85 9.40
CA GLU A 117 18.01 -18.35 10.49
C GLU A 117 18.36 -17.67 11.81
N LYS A 118 19.64 -17.57 12.13
CA LYS A 118 20.12 -16.88 13.32
C LYS A 118 19.83 -15.39 13.27
N LEU A 119 20.06 -14.77 12.09
CA LEU A 119 19.79 -13.35 11.89
C LEU A 119 18.31 -13.03 12.07
N PHE A 120 17.42 -13.86 11.55
CA PHE A 120 15.99 -13.72 11.74
C PHE A 120 15.57 -13.89 13.21
N ALA A 121 16.11 -14.92 13.89
CA ALA A 121 15.85 -15.12 15.33
C ALA A 121 16.21 -13.88 16.15
N VAL A 122 17.37 -13.26 15.88
CA VAL A 122 17.80 -12.02 16.53
C VAL A 122 16.92 -10.84 16.17
N ALA A 123 16.59 -10.65 14.88
CA ALA A 123 15.76 -9.54 14.42
C ALA A 123 14.35 -9.55 15.04
N LYS A 124 13.80 -10.72 15.31
CA LYS A 124 12.49 -10.88 16.00
C LYS A 124 12.49 -10.40 17.44
N LEU A 125 13.63 -10.39 18.10
CA LEU A 125 13.77 -9.95 19.50
C LEU A 125 13.87 -8.42 19.61
N GLY A 126 14.21 -7.73 18.53
CA GLY A 126 14.47 -6.30 18.51
C GLY A 126 13.34 -5.45 17.95
N SER A 127 13.57 -4.14 17.94
CA SER A 127 12.64 -3.13 17.39
C SER A 127 12.45 -3.23 15.87
N GLY A 128 13.28 -4.00 15.17
CA GLY A 128 13.11 -4.31 13.75
C GLY A 128 12.01 -5.32 13.45
N ASN A 129 11.43 -5.96 14.47
CA ASN A 129 10.35 -6.92 14.29
C ASN A 129 9.11 -6.25 13.68
N SER A 130 8.56 -6.88 12.66
CA SER A 130 7.38 -6.37 11.94
C SER A 130 6.67 -7.51 11.21
N THR A 131 5.39 -7.30 10.86
CA THR A 131 4.64 -8.25 10.04
C THR A 131 5.33 -8.51 8.69
N ALA A 132 5.93 -7.48 8.08
CA ALA A 132 6.67 -7.63 6.83
C ALA A 132 7.93 -8.50 7.02
N LEU A 133 8.70 -8.28 8.09
CA LEU A 133 9.85 -9.10 8.44
C LEU A 133 9.45 -10.58 8.55
N ASN A 134 8.44 -10.86 9.38
CA ASN A 134 8.02 -12.23 9.64
C ASN A 134 7.54 -12.92 8.36
N ARG A 135 6.64 -12.29 7.60
CA ARG A 135 6.10 -12.87 6.36
C ARG A 135 7.16 -13.12 5.30
N ILE A 136 8.09 -12.19 5.09
CA ILE A 136 9.14 -12.35 4.08
C ILE A 136 10.12 -13.44 4.52
N PHE A 137 10.62 -13.40 5.76
CA PHE A 137 11.60 -14.38 6.23
C PHE A 137 11.03 -15.80 6.35
N ASP A 138 9.82 -15.98 6.90
CA ASP A 138 9.18 -17.30 7.03
C ASP A 138 9.03 -18.01 5.68
N ASN A 139 8.92 -17.26 4.60
CA ASN A 139 8.89 -17.80 3.25
C ASN A 139 10.30 -17.99 2.66
N VAL A 140 11.19 -17.01 2.83
CA VAL A 140 12.59 -17.10 2.33
C VAL A 140 13.33 -18.30 2.93
N LEU A 141 13.10 -18.62 4.20
CA LEU A 141 13.68 -19.82 4.83
C LEU A 141 13.16 -21.16 4.24
N LYS A 142 12.07 -21.11 3.48
CA LYS A 142 11.51 -22.25 2.71
C LYS A 142 11.80 -22.16 1.21
N ASP A 143 12.72 -21.28 0.82
CA ASP A 143 13.05 -20.96 -0.57
C ASP A 143 11.85 -20.43 -1.38
N ASP A 144 10.85 -19.86 -0.70
CA ASP A 144 9.71 -19.15 -1.30
C ASP A 144 9.90 -17.65 -1.15
N TYR A 145 9.94 -16.93 -2.26
CA TYR A 145 10.15 -15.50 -2.30
C TYR A 145 8.86 -14.70 -2.53
N THR A 146 7.69 -15.34 -2.42
CA THR A 146 6.38 -14.69 -2.62
C THR A 146 5.75 -14.15 -1.32
N GLY A 147 6.51 -14.04 -0.24
CA GLY A 147 6.03 -13.67 1.09
C GLY A 147 5.37 -12.29 1.18
N PHE A 148 5.64 -11.38 0.24
CA PHE A 148 4.99 -10.06 0.16
C PHE A 148 4.37 -9.86 -1.23
N LYS A 149 3.09 -10.29 -1.36
CA LYS A 149 2.33 -10.32 -2.63
C LYS A 149 1.86 -8.94 -3.05
N PHE A 150 2.80 -8.07 -3.43
CA PHE A 150 2.54 -6.77 -4.02
C PHE A 150 3.51 -6.55 -5.17
N SER A 151 3.01 -6.27 -6.38
CA SER A 151 3.86 -6.22 -7.57
C SER A 151 4.80 -5.00 -7.54
N THR A 152 5.95 -5.16 -8.16
CA THR A 152 6.97 -4.10 -8.30
C THR A 152 6.42 -2.88 -9.02
N SER A 153 5.63 -3.07 -10.10
CA SER A 153 4.98 -1.96 -10.82
C SER A 153 3.98 -1.20 -9.94
N ASN A 154 3.14 -1.90 -9.16
CA ASN A 154 2.21 -1.24 -8.24
C ASN A 154 2.95 -0.53 -7.09
N THR A 155 4.05 -1.09 -6.63
CA THR A 155 4.91 -0.44 -5.62
C THR A 155 5.50 0.85 -6.17
N LEU A 156 6.03 0.84 -7.40
CA LEU A 156 6.53 2.04 -8.07
C LEU A 156 5.43 3.10 -8.24
N LYS A 157 4.23 2.70 -8.65
CA LYS A 157 3.07 3.60 -8.77
C LYS A 157 2.77 4.27 -7.42
N ASP A 158 2.63 3.49 -6.36
CA ASP A 158 2.31 4.02 -5.03
C ASP A 158 3.42 4.92 -4.49
N LEU A 159 4.70 4.54 -4.66
CA LEU A 159 5.83 5.37 -4.26
C LEU A 159 5.96 6.66 -5.08
N THR A 160 5.51 6.66 -6.33
CA THR A 160 5.42 7.88 -7.13
C THR A 160 4.39 8.84 -6.55
N TYR A 161 3.19 8.36 -6.22
CA TYR A 161 2.16 9.18 -5.56
C TYR A 161 2.59 9.66 -4.17
N ILE A 162 3.29 8.80 -3.42
CA ILE A 162 3.84 9.14 -2.09
C ILE A 162 4.89 10.25 -2.22
N HIS A 163 5.82 10.13 -3.16
CA HIS A 163 6.85 11.15 -3.38
C HIS A 163 6.25 12.50 -3.76
N GLU A 164 5.26 12.51 -4.68
CA GLU A 164 4.53 13.73 -5.03
C GLU A 164 3.79 14.35 -3.83
N MET A 165 3.13 13.52 -3.01
CA MET A 165 2.41 13.96 -1.81
C MET A 165 3.33 14.52 -0.72
N LEU A 166 4.54 13.95 -0.58
CA LEU A 166 5.52 14.35 0.43
C LEU A 166 6.48 15.44 -0.05
N LYS A 167 6.27 15.97 -1.25
CA LYS A 167 7.09 17.06 -1.79
C LYS A 167 7.14 18.22 -0.79
N ASP A 168 8.32 18.79 -0.63
CA ASP A 168 8.62 19.88 0.29
C ASP A 168 8.51 19.51 1.81
N LEU A 169 8.33 18.22 2.13
CA LEU A 169 8.30 17.71 3.51
C LEU A 169 9.68 17.17 3.99
N GLY A 170 10.75 17.72 3.49
CA GLY A 170 12.11 17.49 3.97
C GLY A 170 12.56 16.03 3.87
N ASN A 171 12.90 15.39 4.98
CA ASN A 171 13.42 14.03 4.98
C ASN A 171 12.41 12.97 4.53
N ALA A 172 11.10 13.21 4.68
CA ALA A 172 10.08 12.29 4.21
C ALA A 172 10.09 12.18 2.68
N GLU A 173 10.23 13.31 1.97
CA GLU A 173 10.39 13.35 0.52
C GLU A 173 11.62 12.57 0.08
N LYS A 174 12.78 12.82 0.69
CA LYS A 174 14.06 12.14 0.36
C LYS A 174 13.95 10.62 0.53
N LEU A 175 13.33 10.17 1.63
CA LEU A 175 13.11 8.73 1.87
C LEU A 175 12.17 8.11 0.82
N ALA A 176 11.15 8.83 0.40
CA ALA A 176 10.25 8.39 -0.66
C ALA A 176 10.96 8.31 -2.02
N ASP A 177 11.80 9.29 -2.34
CA ASP A 177 12.56 9.34 -3.60
C ASP A 177 13.56 8.18 -3.72
N VAL A 178 14.32 7.90 -2.65
CA VAL A 178 15.26 6.75 -2.64
C VAL A 178 14.50 5.45 -2.91
N LYS A 179 13.39 5.20 -2.20
CA LYS A 179 12.60 3.98 -2.42
C LYS A 179 12.01 3.91 -3.82
N LYS A 180 11.44 5.01 -4.32
CA LYS A 180 10.93 5.12 -5.69
C LYS A 180 12.00 4.75 -6.72
N SER A 181 13.23 5.22 -6.54
CA SER A 181 14.36 4.95 -7.43
C SER A 181 14.74 3.47 -7.47
N ILE A 182 14.71 2.77 -6.33
CA ILE A 182 14.94 1.33 -6.25
C ILE A 182 13.93 0.56 -7.12
N TYR A 183 12.64 0.83 -6.95
CA TYR A 183 11.60 0.13 -7.69
C TYR A 183 11.50 0.58 -9.15
N LYS A 184 11.84 1.84 -9.44
CA LYS A 184 11.97 2.29 -10.84
C LYS A 184 13.03 1.49 -11.56
N LYS A 185 14.22 1.32 -10.97
CA LYS A 185 15.26 0.48 -11.55
C LYS A 185 14.78 -0.96 -11.77
N ALA A 186 14.12 -1.56 -10.78
CA ALA A 186 13.62 -2.92 -10.90
C ALA A 186 12.58 -3.08 -12.04
N VAL A 187 11.72 -2.10 -12.25
CA VAL A 187 10.76 -2.09 -13.38
C VAL A 187 11.50 -1.92 -14.70
N ASP A 188 12.46 -0.98 -14.78
CA ASP A 188 13.27 -0.74 -15.99
C ASP A 188 14.08 -2.00 -16.37
N ASP A 189 14.49 -2.81 -15.39
CA ASP A 189 15.16 -4.09 -15.58
C ASP A 189 14.20 -5.25 -15.95
N GLY A 190 12.91 -4.97 -16.18
CA GLY A 190 11.91 -5.96 -16.61
C GLY A 190 11.25 -6.77 -15.47
N ASN A 191 11.46 -6.38 -14.20
CA ASN A 191 10.92 -7.09 -13.03
C ASN A 191 9.58 -6.51 -12.52
N GLY A 192 8.83 -5.79 -13.37
CA GLY A 192 7.59 -5.09 -12.98
C GLY A 192 6.48 -5.99 -12.44
N ASP A 193 6.35 -7.19 -12.99
CA ASP A 193 5.30 -8.15 -12.62
C ASP A 193 5.65 -9.00 -11.39
N LEU A 194 6.92 -9.04 -10.98
CA LEU A 194 7.36 -9.75 -9.78
C LEU A 194 6.79 -9.10 -8.52
N PHE A 195 6.49 -9.89 -7.51
CA PHE A 195 6.28 -9.37 -6.17
C PHE A 195 7.58 -8.78 -5.61
N ILE A 196 7.48 -7.73 -4.80
CA ILE A 196 8.68 -7.04 -4.31
C ILE A 196 9.63 -7.94 -3.51
N SER A 197 9.12 -8.95 -2.81
CA SER A 197 9.95 -9.91 -2.10
C SER A 197 10.73 -10.87 -3.02
N GLU A 198 10.29 -11.06 -4.27
CA GLU A 198 11.04 -11.85 -5.26
C GLU A 198 12.30 -11.12 -5.74
N LEU A 199 12.37 -9.79 -5.54
CA LEU A 199 13.57 -8.99 -5.82
C LEU A 199 14.78 -9.38 -4.94
N ILE A 200 14.57 -10.16 -3.86
CA ILE A 200 15.65 -10.76 -3.06
C ILE A 200 16.55 -11.67 -3.91
N GLN A 201 16.04 -12.25 -4.99
CA GLN A 201 16.76 -13.10 -5.94
C GLN A 201 17.38 -12.32 -7.11
N LYS A 202 17.19 -11.02 -7.18
CA LYS A 202 17.71 -10.16 -8.25
C LYS A 202 18.85 -9.29 -7.72
N ASP A 203 19.83 -9.01 -8.58
CA ASP A 203 20.98 -8.13 -8.28
C ASP A 203 20.61 -6.64 -8.33
#